data_c21e0797f0679d96786a86bf1aeccc5b
#
_entry.id   c21e0797f0679d96786a86bf1aeccc5b
#
_cell.length_a   1.000
_cell.length_b   1.000
_cell.length_c   1.000
_cell.angle_alpha   90.00
_cell.angle_beta   90.00
_cell.angle_gamma   90.00
#
_symmetry.space_group_name_H-M   'P 1'
#
loop_
_entity.id
_entity.type
_entity.pdbx_description
1 polymer ?
#
loop_
_entity_poly.entity_id
_entity_poly.type
_entity_poly.pdbx_seq_one_letter_code
_entity_poly.pdbx_strand_id
1 'polypeptide(L)'
;MHTDIERPERFTYPFNYTPHPLCLLAAGELQRYIGSNGQWRDEVEKGKMFGVLVVTDATGDLGFLAAYSGLLAGRNDLPYFVPSVYDSQQPDGYFKTHEREISSINHEIARIKESAEYTALKDRTAKLQTAADNEIQAFRQYMAEAKERRAALRASGQSLSAQQQEQMVRESQYQKAELRRIKKRWDGTLAEPRRQKAELDNRIAMLRQERKEKSDRLQQWLFGQYSMLNARGERCDLTSIFAATPQRVPPSGAGDCCAPKLLQYAYLHGLHPVCMAEFWWGKSPKTEIRHHLHYYPACRSKCKPILTHMLQGLNVDADPHDTAAGSCEDLHIVYEDESLIVVDKPAGILSVPGNVARESVVDILRRERGGSQFLMPAHRLDMATSGLLVVAKSDTVLRNLHEQFASRTVEKRYRAILDGIPHAPRQGTIRLPLAADPTDRPRQVVDQEHGKPAETRYEIISTADGKTEILLYPLTGRTHQLRVHCAHADGLATPILGDTLYGHPTGGRMYLHAEYVSFHHPLTGKRMELESRGGLHL
;
A
#
# COMPACT_ATOMS: atom_id res chain seq x y z
N MET A 1 33.04 10.41 21.07
CA MET A 1 33.66 9.60 20.00
C MET A 1 34.97 10.27 19.59
N HIS A 2 36.11 9.57 19.68
CA HIS A 2 37.40 10.07 19.17
C HIS A 2 37.62 9.45 17.78
N THR A 3 37.72 10.26 16.74
CA THR A 3 37.85 9.80 15.35
C THR A 3 38.40 10.94 14.47
N ASP A 4 39.18 10.58 13.44
CA ASP A 4 39.68 11.50 12.42
C ASP A 4 38.73 11.64 11.21
N ILE A 5 37.51 11.03 11.28
CA ILE A 5 36.49 11.13 10.22
C ILE A 5 35.96 12.56 10.20
N GLU A 6 36.04 13.21 9.04
CA GLU A 6 35.46 14.54 8.82
C GLU A 6 33.96 14.55 9.06
N ARG A 7 33.44 15.66 9.57
CA ARG A 7 32.02 15.87 9.76
C ARG A 7 31.38 16.25 8.43
N PRO A 8 30.17 15.76 8.12
CA PRO A 8 29.45 16.24 6.94
C PRO A 8 29.05 17.71 7.12
N GLU A 9 29.05 18.48 6.04
CA GLU A 9 28.61 19.88 6.04
C GLU A 9 27.09 20.02 6.25
N ARG A 10 26.33 18.97 5.90
CA ARG A 10 24.88 18.93 5.96
C ARG A 10 24.41 17.69 6.71
N PHE A 11 23.27 17.82 7.36
CA PHE A 11 22.60 16.69 7.99
C PHE A 11 22.06 15.70 6.96
N THR A 12 22.16 14.42 7.22
CA THR A 12 21.64 13.34 6.39
C THR A 12 20.19 13.57 5.99
N TYR A 13 19.84 13.48 4.69
CA TYR A 13 18.45 13.44 4.25
C TYR A 13 17.83 12.06 4.59
N PRO A 14 16.89 11.96 5.56
CA PRO A 14 16.53 10.65 6.15
C PRO A 14 15.82 9.69 5.22
N PHE A 15 15.31 10.14 4.07
CA PHE A 15 14.46 9.33 3.18
C PHE A 15 15.20 8.75 1.98
N ASN A 16 16.46 9.11 1.81
CA ASN A 16 17.35 8.54 0.81
C ASN A 16 18.80 8.97 1.10
N TYR A 17 19.62 8.05 1.55
CA TYR A 17 21.01 8.32 1.91
C TYR A 17 21.88 7.06 1.84
N THR A 18 23.18 7.27 1.66
CA THR A 18 24.22 6.31 2.04
C THR A 18 24.73 6.69 3.44
N PRO A 19 24.83 5.75 4.38
CA PRO A 19 25.27 6.06 5.74
C PRO A 19 26.64 6.73 5.73
N HIS A 20 26.76 7.86 6.42
CA HIS A 20 28.04 8.54 6.60
C HIS A 20 29.00 7.66 7.44
N PRO A 21 30.34 7.68 7.22
CA PRO A 21 31.30 6.88 7.99
C PRO A 21 31.18 7.04 9.52
N LEU A 22 30.84 8.23 10.04
CA LEU A 22 30.54 8.45 11.46
C LEU A 22 29.36 7.61 11.94
N CYS A 23 28.31 7.48 11.12
CA CYS A 23 27.16 6.65 11.44
C CYS A 23 27.49 5.16 11.40
N LEU A 24 28.38 4.74 10.50
CA LEU A 24 28.86 3.34 10.45
C LEU A 24 29.66 3.00 11.73
N LEU A 25 30.48 3.90 12.22
CA LEU A 25 31.21 3.74 13.47
C LEU A 25 30.25 3.62 14.67
N ALA A 26 29.29 4.55 14.79
CA ALA A 26 28.28 4.54 15.86
C ALA A 26 27.39 3.29 15.80
N ALA A 27 26.94 2.90 14.60
CA ALA A 27 26.13 1.70 14.40
C ALA A 27 26.91 0.43 14.75
N GLY A 28 28.19 0.34 14.40
CA GLY A 28 29.05 -0.79 14.79
C GLY A 28 29.20 -0.95 16.30
N GLU A 29 29.25 0.15 17.05
CA GLU A 29 29.25 0.12 18.52
C GLU A 29 27.90 -0.33 19.07
N LEU A 30 26.81 0.19 18.55
CA LEU A 30 25.45 -0.24 18.91
C LEU A 30 25.22 -1.72 18.58
N GLN A 31 25.68 -2.20 17.42
CA GLN A 31 25.58 -3.60 17.03
C GLN A 31 26.33 -4.53 17.97
N ARG A 32 27.53 -4.14 18.43
CA ARG A 32 28.27 -4.88 19.45
C ARG A 32 27.51 -4.91 20.79
N TYR A 33 26.93 -3.78 21.20
CA TYR A 33 26.12 -3.70 22.42
C TYR A 33 24.90 -4.63 22.35
N ILE A 34 24.14 -4.60 21.24
CA ILE A 34 22.99 -5.49 21.03
C ILE A 34 23.42 -6.97 21.05
N GLY A 35 24.50 -7.31 20.33
CA GLY A 35 25.02 -8.67 20.24
C GLY A 35 25.52 -9.24 21.58
N SER A 36 26.04 -8.38 22.47
CA SER A 36 26.51 -8.77 23.80
C SER A 36 25.38 -8.91 24.82
N ASN A 37 24.19 -8.36 24.54
CA ASN A 37 23.05 -8.39 25.46
C ASN A 37 22.11 -9.56 25.17
N GLY A 38 22.22 -10.63 25.98
CA GLY A 38 21.41 -11.85 25.80
C GLY A 38 19.93 -11.69 26.16
N GLN A 39 19.56 -10.66 26.94
CA GLN A 39 18.18 -10.50 27.45
C GLN A 39 17.13 -10.28 26.36
N TRP A 40 17.54 -9.71 25.21
CA TRP A 40 16.60 -9.36 24.12
C TRP A 40 16.80 -10.20 22.86
N ARG A 41 17.71 -11.17 22.89
CA ARG A 41 18.12 -11.93 21.70
C ARG A 41 16.92 -12.47 20.91
N ASP A 42 16.03 -13.21 21.59
CA ASP A 42 14.86 -13.83 20.93
C ASP A 42 13.89 -12.81 20.32
N GLU A 43 13.83 -11.60 20.85
CA GLU A 43 12.96 -10.54 20.35
C GLU A 43 13.60 -9.79 19.17
N VAL A 44 14.87 -9.43 19.28
CA VAL A 44 15.56 -8.72 18.19
C VAL A 44 15.77 -9.62 16.96
N GLU A 45 15.96 -10.93 17.16
CA GLU A 45 16.05 -11.91 16.07
C GLU A 45 14.75 -12.04 15.28
N LYS A 46 13.60 -11.72 15.86
CA LYS A 46 12.31 -11.67 15.13
C LYS A 46 12.23 -10.49 14.15
N GLY A 47 13.11 -9.52 14.28
CA GLY A 47 13.22 -8.35 13.43
C GLY A 47 12.90 -7.04 14.13
N LYS A 48 13.88 -6.13 14.19
CA LYS A 48 13.78 -4.85 14.85
C LYS A 48 14.60 -3.76 14.12
N MET A 49 14.04 -2.56 14.01
CA MET A 49 14.77 -1.39 13.52
C MET A 49 15.48 -0.71 14.68
N PHE A 50 16.76 -0.44 14.48
CA PHE A 50 17.60 0.39 15.34
C PHE A 50 18.08 1.61 14.58
N GLY A 51 18.39 2.68 15.30
CA GLY A 51 18.93 3.90 14.72
C GLY A 51 20.01 4.52 15.58
N VAL A 52 20.92 5.22 14.93
CA VAL A 52 21.95 6.05 15.55
C VAL A 52 21.85 7.47 15.03
N LEU A 53 22.11 8.44 15.91
CA LEU A 53 22.26 9.86 15.60
C LEU A 53 23.58 10.33 16.15
N VAL A 54 24.51 10.70 15.29
CA VAL A 54 25.74 11.37 15.68
C VAL A 54 25.41 12.81 16.01
N VAL A 55 25.90 13.29 17.15
CA VAL A 55 25.63 14.63 17.67
C VAL A 55 26.93 15.28 18.16
N THR A 56 26.88 16.60 18.24
CA THR A 56 27.88 17.36 19.05
C THR A 56 27.18 17.99 20.24
N ASP A 57 27.93 18.10 21.35
CA ASP A 57 27.50 18.88 22.49
C ASP A 57 27.87 20.37 22.35
N ALA A 58 27.62 21.16 23.39
CA ALA A 58 27.92 22.59 23.42
C ALA A 58 29.45 22.91 23.36
N THR A 59 30.31 21.96 23.69
CA THR A 59 31.79 22.10 23.58
C THR A 59 32.29 21.69 22.20
N GLY A 60 31.43 21.12 21.35
CA GLY A 60 31.77 20.63 20.03
C GLY A 60 32.26 19.17 20.02
N ASP A 61 32.20 18.48 21.16
CA ASP A 61 32.62 17.08 21.26
C ASP A 61 31.62 16.15 20.60
N LEU A 62 32.15 15.18 19.81
CA LEU A 62 31.31 14.19 19.11
C LEU A 62 30.85 13.09 20.06
N GLY A 63 29.55 12.84 20.03
CA GLY A 63 28.90 11.70 20.65
C GLY A 63 27.90 11.05 19.70
N PHE A 64 27.23 9.99 20.16
CA PHE A 64 26.07 9.45 19.45
C PHE A 64 24.96 9.05 20.40
N LEU A 65 23.75 9.09 19.89
CA LEU A 65 22.53 8.61 20.51
C LEU A 65 22.07 7.34 19.79
N ALA A 66 21.45 6.41 20.53
CA ALA A 66 20.90 5.18 19.99
C ALA A 66 19.40 5.08 20.28
N ALA A 67 18.62 4.48 19.36
CA ALA A 67 17.21 4.21 19.52
C ALA A 67 16.80 2.88 18.90
N TYR A 68 15.67 2.34 19.35
CA TYR A 68 14.95 1.25 18.70
C TYR A 68 13.51 1.67 18.40
N SER A 69 12.90 1.06 17.38
CA SER A 69 11.52 1.37 17.00
C SER A 69 10.51 0.66 17.92
N GLY A 70 9.46 1.37 18.36
CA GLY A 70 8.42 0.83 19.23
C GLY A 70 8.93 0.34 20.58
N LEU A 71 8.47 -0.82 21.04
CA LEU A 71 8.88 -1.45 22.30
C LEU A 71 9.97 -2.50 22.07
N LEU A 72 10.86 -2.68 23.06
CA LEU A 72 11.82 -3.78 23.14
C LEU A 72 11.75 -4.36 24.56
N ALA A 73 11.57 -5.67 24.68
CA ALA A 73 11.26 -6.35 25.95
C ALA A 73 10.06 -5.73 26.69
N GLY A 74 9.04 -5.30 25.94
CA GLY A 74 7.85 -4.63 26.50
C GLY A 74 8.12 -3.22 27.05
N ARG A 75 9.31 -2.64 26.85
CA ARG A 75 9.75 -1.34 27.38
C ARG A 75 10.09 -0.36 26.27
N ASN A 76 9.97 0.92 26.57
CA ASN A 76 10.33 2.03 25.69
C ASN A 76 11.43 2.95 26.28
N ASP A 77 12.02 2.54 27.42
CA ASP A 77 12.95 3.31 28.26
C ASP A 77 14.18 2.50 28.66
N LEU A 78 14.64 1.57 27.82
CA LEU A 78 15.80 0.74 28.14
C LEU A 78 17.09 1.61 28.24
N PRO A 79 17.97 1.35 29.23
CA PRO A 79 19.28 1.97 29.32
C PRO A 79 20.06 1.86 28.00
N TYR A 80 20.95 2.81 27.72
CA TYR A 80 21.71 2.95 26.49
C TYR A 80 20.92 3.57 25.33
N PHE A 81 19.59 3.54 25.36
CA PHE A 81 18.73 4.08 24.31
C PHE A 81 18.02 5.35 24.77
N VAL A 82 17.76 6.24 23.83
CA VAL A 82 16.89 7.39 24.10
C VAL A 82 15.47 6.90 24.37
N PRO A 83 14.76 7.52 25.33
CA PRO A 83 13.37 7.14 25.63
C PRO A 83 12.42 7.50 24.47
N SER A 84 11.19 7.01 24.54
CA SER A 84 10.12 7.47 23.64
C SER A 84 9.79 8.94 23.89
N VAL A 85 9.22 9.61 22.86
CA VAL A 85 8.78 11.01 22.97
C VAL A 85 7.71 11.17 24.04
N TYR A 86 6.84 10.18 24.15
CA TYR A 86 5.86 10.06 25.24
C TYR A 86 5.92 8.64 25.82
N ASP A 87 5.97 8.53 27.14
CA ASP A 87 5.97 7.25 27.83
C ASP A 87 4.54 6.71 28.01
N SER A 88 4.08 5.91 27.05
CA SER A 88 2.80 5.23 27.09
C SER A 88 2.80 3.97 27.99
N GLN A 89 3.95 3.57 28.54
CA GLN A 89 4.07 2.32 29.32
C GLN A 89 3.96 2.53 30.82
N GLN A 90 3.75 3.77 31.31
CA GLN A 90 3.56 4.05 32.73
C GLN A 90 2.41 3.19 33.29
N PRO A 91 2.63 2.36 34.33
CA PRO A 91 1.64 1.35 34.77
C PRO A 91 0.29 1.91 35.16
N ASP A 92 0.27 3.10 35.79
CA ASP A 92 -0.93 3.80 36.24
C ASP A 92 -1.23 5.05 35.38
N GLY A 93 -0.55 5.19 34.26
CA GLY A 93 -0.78 6.25 33.29
C GLY A 93 -2.13 6.13 32.59
N TYR A 94 -2.60 7.29 32.09
CA TYR A 94 -3.89 7.37 31.37
C TYR A 94 -4.01 6.31 30.27
N PHE A 95 -2.95 6.15 29.44
CA PHE A 95 -2.94 5.18 28.35
C PHE A 95 -3.17 3.75 28.86
N LYS A 96 -2.38 3.30 29.84
CA LYS A 96 -2.45 1.93 30.39
C LYS A 96 -3.78 1.64 31.08
N THR A 97 -4.35 2.63 31.76
CA THR A 97 -5.65 2.49 32.40
C THR A 97 -6.75 2.22 31.37
N HIS A 98 -6.81 3.03 30.30
CA HIS A 98 -7.83 2.87 29.26
C HIS A 98 -7.56 1.68 28.33
N GLU A 99 -6.28 1.29 28.12
CA GLU A 99 -5.92 0.05 27.42
C GLU A 99 -6.46 -1.18 28.15
N ARG A 100 -6.38 -1.20 29.51
CA ARG A 100 -6.97 -2.28 30.33
C ARG A 100 -8.49 -2.34 30.20
N GLU A 101 -9.18 -1.21 30.15
CA GLU A 101 -10.63 -1.19 29.91
C GLU A 101 -10.97 -1.77 28.52
N ILE A 102 -10.24 -1.40 27.48
CA ILE A 102 -10.43 -1.92 26.12
C ILE A 102 -10.16 -3.44 26.10
N SER A 103 -9.13 -3.89 26.81
CA SER A 103 -8.78 -5.30 26.94
C SER A 103 -9.87 -6.08 27.66
N SER A 104 -10.49 -5.51 28.71
CA SER A 104 -11.60 -6.16 29.42
C SER A 104 -12.82 -6.38 28.52
N ILE A 105 -13.13 -5.42 27.64
CA ILE A 105 -14.20 -5.57 26.64
C ILE A 105 -13.86 -6.71 25.65
N ASN A 106 -12.60 -6.81 25.20
CA ASN A 106 -12.18 -7.92 24.34
C ASN A 106 -12.35 -9.28 25.02
N HIS A 107 -12.00 -9.38 26.30
CA HIS A 107 -12.20 -10.62 27.09
C HIS A 107 -13.69 -10.94 27.25
N GLU A 108 -14.56 -9.94 27.47
CA GLU A 108 -16.02 -10.17 27.54
C GLU A 108 -16.57 -10.68 26.21
N ILE A 109 -16.17 -10.09 25.09
CA ILE A 109 -16.55 -10.56 23.74
C ILE A 109 -16.10 -12.00 23.51
N ALA A 110 -14.86 -12.34 23.88
CA ALA A 110 -14.32 -13.70 23.76
C ALA A 110 -15.13 -14.68 24.64
N ARG A 111 -15.38 -14.32 25.89
CA ARG A 111 -16.18 -15.13 26.84
C ARG A 111 -17.57 -15.44 26.30
N ILE A 112 -18.27 -14.47 25.72
CA ILE A 112 -19.61 -14.69 25.13
C ILE A 112 -19.49 -15.66 23.95
N LYS A 113 -18.54 -15.45 23.03
CA LYS A 113 -18.38 -16.28 21.82
C LYS A 113 -17.95 -17.72 22.10
N GLU A 114 -17.16 -17.91 23.14
CA GLU A 114 -16.63 -19.22 23.57
C GLU A 114 -17.55 -19.92 24.58
N SER A 115 -18.62 -19.26 25.02
CA SER A 115 -19.58 -19.84 25.94
C SER A 115 -20.27 -21.07 25.32
N ALA A 116 -20.52 -22.10 26.16
CA ALA A 116 -21.28 -23.28 25.76
C ALA A 116 -22.70 -22.90 25.27
N GLU A 117 -23.30 -21.88 25.87
CA GLU A 117 -24.61 -21.36 25.48
C GLU A 117 -24.63 -20.80 24.07
N TYR A 118 -23.69 -19.88 23.73
CA TYR A 118 -23.60 -19.30 22.39
C TYR A 118 -23.32 -20.33 21.31
N THR A 119 -22.40 -21.26 21.61
CA THR A 119 -22.04 -22.35 20.69
C THR A 119 -23.23 -23.29 20.47
N ALA A 120 -23.93 -23.71 21.52
CA ALA A 120 -25.11 -24.54 21.41
C ALA A 120 -26.25 -23.87 20.63
N LEU A 121 -26.52 -22.59 20.90
CA LEU A 121 -27.52 -21.80 20.17
C LEU A 121 -27.17 -21.66 18.69
N LYS A 122 -25.90 -21.39 18.38
CA LYS A 122 -25.40 -21.29 17.00
C LYS A 122 -25.62 -22.60 16.25
N ASP A 123 -25.22 -23.72 16.84
CA ASP A 123 -25.32 -25.05 16.23
C ASP A 123 -26.77 -25.48 16.09
N ARG A 124 -27.60 -25.26 17.13
CA ARG A 124 -29.03 -25.57 17.13
C ARG A 124 -29.74 -24.75 16.03
N THR A 125 -29.48 -23.46 15.96
CA THR A 125 -30.11 -22.58 14.95
C THR A 125 -29.70 -23.01 13.54
N ALA A 126 -28.43 -23.34 13.31
CA ALA A 126 -27.92 -23.81 12.03
C ALA A 126 -28.57 -25.15 11.61
N LYS A 127 -28.65 -26.12 12.53
CA LYS A 127 -29.31 -27.43 12.28
C LYS A 127 -30.78 -27.27 11.91
N LEU A 128 -31.52 -26.47 12.69
CA LEU A 128 -32.94 -26.22 12.44
C LEU A 128 -33.16 -25.47 11.10
N GLN A 129 -32.28 -24.50 10.79
CA GLN A 129 -32.34 -23.78 9.50
C GLN A 129 -32.13 -24.73 8.34
N THR A 130 -31.10 -25.58 8.39
CA THR A 130 -30.82 -26.58 7.36
C THR A 130 -32.00 -27.55 7.17
N ALA A 131 -32.61 -28.01 8.27
CA ALA A 131 -33.78 -28.88 8.20
C ALA A 131 -34.99 -28.19 7.56
N ALA A 132 -35.24 -26.93 7.91
CA ALA A 132 -36.28 -26.11 7.32
C ALA A 132 -36.06 -25.91 5.82
N ASP A 133 -34.85 -25.55 5.41
CA ASP A 133 -34.51 -25.31 4.01
C ASP A 133 -34.66 -26.60 3.17
N ASN A 134 -34.22 -27.74 3.70
CA ASN A 134 -34.35 -29.03 3.04
C ASN A 134 -35.82 -29.42 2.85
N GLU A 135 -36.65 -29.30 3.88
CA GLU A 135 -38.10 -29.65 3.74
C GLU A 135 -38.83 -28.71 2.79
N ILE A 136 -38.57 -27.40 2.87
CA ILE A 136 -39.18 -26.42 1.96
C ILE A 136 -38.75 -26.69 0.53
N GLN A 137 -37.49 -27.00 0.30
CA GLN A 137 -36.96 -27.29 -1.03
C GLN A 137 -37.54 -28.60 -1.61
N ALA A 138 -37.59 -29.67 -0.82
CA ALA A 138 -38.18 -30.94 -1.22
C ALA A 138 -39.66 -30.76 -1.60
N PHE A 139 -40.42 -29.98 -0.80
CA PHE A 139 -41.81 -29.72 -1.11
C PHE A 139 -41.99 -28.83 -2.36
N ARG A 140 -41.12 -27.87 -2.61
CA ARG A 140 -41.11 -27.08 -3.85
C ARG A 140 -40.83 -27.95 -5.08
N GLN A 141 -39.91 -28.89 -4.97
CA GLN A 141 -39.63 -29.85 -6.03
C GLN A 141 -40.87 -30.74 -6.33
N TYR A 142 -41.48 -31.27 -5.28
CA TYR A 142 -42.74 -32.01 -5.42
C TYR A 142 -43.83 -31.20 -6.14
N MET A 143 -43.99 -29.91 -5.80
CA MET A 143 -44.93 -29.00 -6.48
C MET A 143 -44.56 -28.76 -7.95
N ALA A 144 -43.28 -28.64 -8.28
CA ALA A 144 -42.79 -28.47 -9.64
C ALA A 144 -43.11 -29.70 -10.49
N GLU A 145 -42.79 -30.89 -10.00
CA GLU A 145 -43.12 -32.15 -10.69
C GLU A 145 -44.64 -32.36 -10.89
N ALA A 146 -45.43 -32.02 -9.87
CA ALA A 146 -46.90 -32.08 -9.99
C ALA A 146 -47.44 -31.05 -11.02
N LYS A 147 -46.81 -29.86 -11.12
CA LYS A 147 -47.16 -28.87 -12.16
C LYS A 147 -46.84 -29.38 -13.56
N GLU A 148 -45.67 -29.99 -13.75
CA GLU A 148 -45.25 -30.59 -15.02
C GLU A 148 -46.21 -31.74 -15.45
N ARG A 149 -46.55 -32.64 -14.52
CA ARG A 149 -47.55 -33.69 -14.79
C ARG A 149 -48.89 -33.12 -15.25
N ARG A 150 -49.40 -32.09 -14.56
CA ARG A 150 -50.64 -31.40 -14.98
C ARG A 150 -50.54 -30.72 -16.34
N ALA A 151 -49.35 -30.16 -16.64
CA ALA A 151 -49.09 -29.55 -17.95
C ALA A 151 -49.06 -30.60 -19.07
N ALA A 152 -48.38 -31.73 -18.85
CA ALA A 152 -48.33 -32.85 -19.80
C ALA A 152 -49.71 -33.43 -20.09
N LEU A 153 -50.55 -33.60 -19.05
CA LEU A 153 -51.96 -34.07 -19.23
C LEU A 153 -52.79 -33.09 -20.07
N ARG A 154 -52.59 -31.79 -19.92
CA ARG A 154 -53.30 -30.79 -20.77
C ARG A 154 -52.79 -30.79 -22.21
N ALA A 155 -51.52 -31.10 -22.45
CA ALA A 155 -50.89 -31.12 -23.77
C ALA A 155 -51.16 -32.42 -24.56
N SER A 156 -51.59 -33.49 -23.88
CA SER A 156 -51.83 -34.84 -24.53
C SER A 156 -53.00 -34.92 -25.53
N GLY A 157 -53.72 -33.84 -25.72
CA GLY A 157 -54.87 -33.81 -26.69
C GLY A 157 -56.12 -34.60 -26.26
N GLN A 158 -56.11 -35.23 -25.07
CA GLN A 158 -57.27 -35.87 -24.49
C GLN A 158 -58.22 -34.83 -23.88
N SER A 159 -59.53 -34.92 -24.20
CA SER A 159 -60.56 -34.06 -23.62
C SER A 159 -60.67 -34.36 -22.12
N LEU A 160 -60.17 -33.49 -21.27
CA LEU A 160 -60.25 -33.60 -19.79
C LEU A 160 -61.71 -33.31 -19.37
N SER A 161 -62.30 -34.21 -18.55
CA SER A 161 -63.61 -33.96 -17.98
C SER A 161 -63.59 -32.75 -17.02
N ALA A 162 -64.74 -32.10 -16.81
CA ALA A 162 -64.84 -30.98 -15.84
C ALA A 162 -64.40 -31.39 -14.45
N GLN A 163 -64.66 -32.61 -14.01
CA GLN A 163 -64.25 -33.17 -12.74
C GLN A 163 -62.70 -33.28 -12.64
N GLN A 164 -62.02 -33.70 -13.70
CA GLN A 164 -60.53 -33.76 -13.75
C GLN A 164 -59.90 -32.37 -13.69
N GLN A 165 -60.45 -31.38 -14.37
CA GLN A 165 -59.98 -29.99 -14.33
C GLN A 165 -60.13 -29.39 -12.93
N GLU A 166 -61.28 -29.62 -12.29
CA GLU A 166 -61.52 -29.17 -10.91
C GLU A 166 -60.56 -29.81 -9.91
N GLN A 167 -60.30 -31.12 -10.06
CA GLN A 167 -59.33 -31.83 -9.20
C GLN A 167 -57.92 -31.26 -9.32
N MET A 168 -57.44 -30.93 -10.51
CA MET A 168 -56.14 -30.29 -10.74
C MET A 168 -56.03 -28.91 -10.05
N VAL A 169 -57.12 -28.14 -10.07
CA VAL A 169 -57.19 -26.84 -9.39
C VAL A 169 -57.14 -27.02 -7.88
N ARG A 170 -57.94 -27.92 -7.33
CA ARG A 170 -57.96 -28.25 -5.88
C ARG A 170 -56.58 -28.73 -5.41
N GLU A 171 -55.94 -29.62 -6.17
CA GLU A 171 -54.58 -30.09 -5.88
C GLU A 171 -53.58 -28.93 -5.82
N SER A 172 -53.60 -28.02 -6.81
CA SER A 172 -52.70 -26.86 -6.83
C SER A 172 -52.94 -25.90 -5.67
N GLN A 173 -54.21 -25.69 -5.28
CA GLN A 173 -54.57 -24.85 -4.14
C GLN A 173 -54.09 -25.49 -2.80
N TYR A 174 -54.32 -26.80 -2.66
CA TYR A 174 -53.87 -27.57 -1.50
C TYR A 174 -52.35 -27.51 -1.34
N GLN A 175 -51.60 -27.73 -2.42
CA GLN A 175 -50.13 -27.67 -2.38
C GLN A 175 -49.60 -26.28 -1.96
N LYS A 176 -50.21 -25.19 -2.46
CA LYS A 176 -49.89 -23.83 -2.07
C LYS A 176 -50.19 -23.57 -0.58
N ALA A 177 -51.33 -24.06 -0.10
CA ALA A 177 -51.70 -23.94 1.32
C ALA A 177 -50.73 -24.71 2.22
N GLU A 178 -50.37 -25.94 1.81
CA GLU A 178 -49.44 -26.77 2.57
C GLU A 178 -48.02 -26.20 2.64
N LEU A 179 -47.50 -25.64 1.54
CA LEU A 179 -46.22 -24.92 1.56
C LEU A 179 -46.23 -23.75 2.56
N ARG A 180 -47.36 -23.02 2.64
CA ARG A 180 -47.51 -21.94 3.62
C ARG A 180 -47.53 -22.47 5.06
N ARG A 181 -48.16 -23.64 5.32
CA ARG A 181 -48.17 -24.30 6.64
C ARG A 181 -46.77 -24.75 7.04
N ILE A 182 -46.02 -25.38 6.12
CA ILE A 182 -44.63 -25.80 6.36
C ILE A 182 -43.78 -24.63 6.75
N LYS A 183 -43.84 -23.54 5.98
CA LYS A 183 -43.07 -22.32 6.31
C LYS A 183 -43.43 -21.74 7.68
N LYS A 184 -44.76 -21.58 7.95
CA LYS A 184 -45.22 -21.03 9.24
C LYS A 184 -44.80 -21.91 10.44
N ARG A 185 -44.83 -23.23 10.28
CA ARG A 185 -44.34 -24.15 11.32
C ARG A 185 -42.84 -23.95 11.61
N TRP A 186 -42.01 -23.86 10.55
CA TRP A 186 -40.59 -23.65 10.71
C TRP A 186 -40.27 -22.26 11.25
N ASP A 187 -40.98 -21.23 10.80
CA ASP A 187 -40.84 -19.88 11.36
C ASP A 187 -41.10 -19.88 12.87
N GLY A 188 -42.16 -20.56 13.31
CA GLY A 188 -42.44 -20.72 14.74
C GLY A 188 -41.36 -21.52 15.49
N THR A 189 -40.83 -22.60 14.89
CA THR A 189 -39.77 -23.43 15.52
C THR A 189 -38.45 -22.69 15.64
N LEU A 190 -38.13 -21.82 14.64
CA LEU A 190 -36.90 -21.04 14.59
C LEU A 190 -36.97 -19.74 15.39
N ALA A 191 -38.16 -19.23 15.70
CA ALA A 191 -38.36 -17.93 16.30
C ALA A 191 -37.56 -17.75 17.60
N GLU A 192 -37.69 -18.68 18.55
CA GLU A 192 -37.04 -18.57 19.85
C GLU A 192 -35.52 -18.76 19.79
N PRO A 193 -34.97 -19.78 19.12
CA PRO A 193 -33.52 -19.90 18.95
C PRO A 193 -32.89 -18.70 18.22
N ARG A 194 -33.57 -18.16 17.19
CA ARG A 194 -33.10 -16.95 16.48
C ARG A 194 -33.12 -15.74 17.39
N ARG A 195 -34.18 -15.54 18.21
CA ARG A 195 -34.27 -14.44 19.14
C ARG A 195 -33.13 -14.46 20.16
N GLN A 196 -32.91 -15.60 20.83
CA GLN A 196 -31.86 -15.76 21.83
C GLN A 196 -30.46 -15.54 21.21
N LYS A 197 -30.21 -16.08 20.02
CA LYS A 197 -28.96 -15.84 19.30
C LYS A 197 -28.77 -14.36 18.94
N ALA A 198 -29.83 -13.72 18.47
CA ALA A 198 -29.79 -12.30 18.10
C ALA A 198 -29.52 -11.39 19.31
N GLU A 199 -30.02 -11.73 20.50
CA GLU A 199 -29.73 -11.00 21.74
C GLU A 199 -28.23 -11.03 22.07
N LEU A 200 -27.58 -12.21 21.97
CA LEU A 200 -26.14 -12.34 22.18
C LEU A 200 -25.31 -11.67 21.06
N ASP A 201 -25.73 -11.80 19.80
CA ASP A 201 -25.08 -11.13 18.68
C ASP A 201 -25.15 -9.61 18.81
N ASN A 202 -26.30 -9.08 19.25
CA ASN A 202 -26.48 -7.65 19.52
C ASN A 202 -25.58 -7.19 20.68
N ARG A 203 -25.46 -7.98 21.75
CA ARG A 203 -24.55 -7.66 22.86
C ARG A 203 -23.09 -7.61 22.36
N ILE A 204 -22.66 -8.58 21.56
CA ILE A 204 -21.34 -8.58 20.94
C ILE A 204 -21.14 -7.34 20.04
N ALA A 205 -22.16 -6.97 19.27
CA ALA A 205 -22.10 -5.78 18.40
C ALA A 205 -21.95 -4.47 19.20
N MET A 206 -22.71 -4.34 20.30
CA MET A 206 -22.60 -3.18 21.20
C MET A 206 -21.21 -3.10 21.84
N LEU A 207 -20.69 -4.21 22.36
CA LEU A 207 -19.34 -4.28 22.94
C LEU A 207 -18.26 -3.94 21.91
N ARG A 208 -18.41 -4.37 20.66
CA ARG A 208 -17.47 -4.02 19.57
C ARG A 208 -17.50 -2.53 19.25
N GLN A 209 -18.69 -1.93 19.26
CA GLN A 209 -18.84 -0.48 19.02
C GLN A 209 -18.22 0.29 20.19
N GLU A 210 -18.51 -0.06 21.43
CA GLU A 210 -17.93 0.56 22.61
C GLU A 210 -16.39 0.45 22.61
N ARG A 211 -15.86 -0.73 22.29
CA ARG A 211 -14.43 -0.95 22.16
C ARG A 211 -13.82 -0.01 21.12
N LYS A 212 -14.47 0.10 19.95
CA LYS A 212 -13.99 0.96 18.85
C LYS A 212 -13.93 2.43 19.30
N GLU A 213 -15.00 2.93 19.90
CA GLU A 213 -15.08 4.32 20.37
C GLU A 213 -14.04 4.62 21.45
N LYS A 214 -13.81 3.68 22.39
CA LYS A 214 -12.76 3.82 23.41
C LYS A 214 -11.37 3.80 22.77
N SER A 215 -11.11 2.89 21.81
CA SER A 215 -9.85 2.84 21.08
C SER A 215 -9.57 4.10 20.30
N ASP A 216 -10.57 4.62 19.56
CA ASP A 216 -10.42 5.82 18.75
C ASP A 216 -10.12 7.05 19.64
N ARG A 217 -10.83 7.18 20.78
CA ARG A 217 -10.58 8.25 21.75
C ARG A 217 -9.20 8.16 22.38
N LEU A 218 -8.79 6.96 22.78
CA LEU A 218 -7.47 6.73 23.39
C LEU A 218 -6.35 7.05 22.39
N GLN A 219 -6.52 6.68 21.12
CA GLN A 219 -5.55 6.96 20.07
C GLN A 219 -5.46 8.47 19.76
N GLN A 220 -6.58 9.17 19.67
CA GLN A 220 -6.59 10.63 19.49
C GLN A 220 -5.91 11.34 20.65
N TRP A 221 -6.22 10.94 21.88
CA TRP A 221 -5.57 11.49 23.06
C TRP A 221 -4.06 11.25 23.04
N LEU A 222 -3.62 10.03 22.67
CA LEU A 222 -2.21 9.69 22.59
C LEU A 222 -1.48 10.56 21.56
N PHE A 223 -2.06 10.83 20.40
CA PHE A 223 -1.45 11.69 19.39
C PHE A 223 -1.22 13.12 19.89
N GLY A 224 -2.09 13.64 20.74
CA GLY A 224 -1.90 14.94 21.38
C GLY A 224 -0.75 14.98 22.41
N GLN A 225 -0.32 13.81 22.93
CA GLN A 225 0.82 13.74 23.87
C GLN A 225 2.18 13.80 23.17
N TYR A 226 2.24 13.49 21.87
CA TYR A 226 3.46 13.55 21.08
C TYR A 226 3.71 14.99 20.60
N SER A 227 4.45 15.76 21.39
CA SER A 227 4.85 17.12 21.06
C SER A 227 6.27 17.12 20.45
N MET A 228 6.36 17.21 19.12
CA MET A 228 7.59 17.14 18.37
C MET A 228 8.29 18.50 18.29
N LEU A 229 9.58 18.54 18.68
CA LEU A 229 10.46 19.71 18.53
C LEU A 229 11.10 19.72 17.15
N ASN A 230 11.27 20.92 16.58
CA ASN A 230 12.17 21.12 15.45
C ASN A 230 13.49 21.78 15.91
N ALA A 231 14.45 21.93 14.98
CA ALA A 231 15.76 22.53 15.30
C ALA A 231 15.69 24.03 15.62
N ARG A 232 14.53 24.69 15.42
CA ARG A 232 14.28 26.08 15.83
C ARG A 232 13.69 26.18 17.24
N GLY A 233 13.43 25.04 17.89
CA GLY A 233 12.77 24.99 19.21
C GLY A 233 11.24 25.09 19.16
N GLU A 234 10.63 25.06 17.97
CA GLU A 234 9.18 25.10 17.81
C GLU A 234 8.57 23.73 18.06
N ARG A 235 7.41 23.69 18.74
CA ARG A 235 6.69 22.45 19.07
C ARG A 235 5.45 22.28 18.20
N CYS A 236 5.23 21.06 17.72
CA CYS A 236 4.00 20.70 17.00
C CYS A 236 3.56 19.28 17.40
N ASP A 237 2.27 19.11 17.70
CA ASP A 237 1.72 17.78 17.99
C ASP A 237 1.47 16.97 16.72
N LEU A 238 1.32 15.63 16.86
CA LEU A 238 1.10 14.77 15.71
C LEU A 238 -0.19 15.06 14.96
N THR A 239 -1.25 15.47 15.66
CA THR A 239 -2.53 15.78 15.04
C THR A 239 -2.39 16.97 14.09
N SER A 240 -1.72 18.03 14.55
CA SER A 240 -1.43 19.23 13.76
C SER A 240 -0.50 18.93 12.57
N ILE A 241 0.57 18.13 12.78
CA ILE A 241 1.48 17.71 11.72
C ILE A 241 0.73 16.96 10.61
N PHE A 242 -0.14 16.03 10.97
CA PHE A 242 -0.85 15.21 9.99
C PHE A 242 -2.07 15.88 9.38
N ALA A 243 -2.65 16.89 10.02
CA ALA A 243 -3.79 17.65 9.47
C ALA A 243 -3.51 18.26 8.09
N ALA A 244 -2.25 18.65 7.84
CA ALA A 244 -1.78 19.19 6.56
C ALA A 244 -1.45 18.10 5.52
N THR A 245 -1.56 16.81 5.86
CA THR A 245 -1.26 15.68 4.96
C THR A 245 -2.53 15.13 4.31
N PRO A 246 -2.42 14.40 3.18
CA PRO A 246 -3.57 13.70 2.60
C PRO A 246 -4.22 12.69 3.54
N GLN A 247 -3.48 12.13 4.49
CA GLN A 247 -3.96 11.16 5.47
C GLN A 247 -4.80 11.79 6.58
N ARG A 248 -4.59 13.07 6.87
CA ARG A 248 -5.26 13.89 7.93
C ARG A 248 -5.19 13.34 9.35
N VAL A 249 -4.95 12.05 9.52
CA VAL A 249 -4.87 11.37 10.83
C VAL A 249 -3.54 10.63 10.93
N PRO A 250 -2.82 10.76 12.07
CA PRO A 250 -1.60 10.00 12.28
C PRO A 250 -1.86 8.49 12.24
N PRO A 251 -1.06 7.69 11.54
CA PRO A 251 -1.17 6.23 11.62
C PRO A 251 -0.68 5.71 12.98
N SER A 252 -1.20 4.56 13.40
CA SER A 252 -0.79 3.92 14.66
C SER A 252 0.73 3.73 14.75
N GLY A 253 1.32 4.07 15.91
CA GLY A 253 2.77 4.04 16.16
C GLY A 253 3.55 5.14 15.44
N ALA A 254 2.89 6.23 14.97
CA ALA A 254 3.57 7.44 14.54
C ALA A 254 4.28 8.09 15.74
N GLY A 255 5.54 8.52 15.56
CA GLY A 255 6.37 9.10 16.64
C GLY A 255 7.27 8.10 17.36
N ASP A 256 6.99 6.79 17.30
CA ASP A 256 7.79 5.75 17.98
C ASP A 256 8.92 5.14 17.12
N CYS A 257 9.18 5.68 15.93
CA CYS A 257 10.33 5.29 15.11
C CYS A 257 11.63 5.85 15.66
N CYS A 258 12.77 5.30 15.22
CA CYS A 258 14.08 5.70 15.76
C CYS A 258 14.40 7.19 15.50
N ALA A 259 14.27 7.66 14.26
CA ALA A 259 14.62 9.02 13.89
C ALA A 259 13.87 10.11 14.69
N PRO A 260 12.54 10.09 14.85
CA PRO A 260 11.84 11.05 15.70
C PRO A 260 12.30 11.04 17.16
N LYS A 261 12.53 9.86 17.75
CA LYS A 261 13.03 9.75 19.14
C LYS A 261 14.41 10.34 19.31
N LEU A 262 15.31 10.05 18.37
CA LEU A 262 16.70 10.54 18.37
C LEU A 262 16.75 12.07 18.27
N LEU A 263 16.05 12.66 17.32
CA LEU A 263 16.01 14.10 17.12
C LEU A 263 15.34 14.81 18.30
N GLN A 264 14.22 14.27 18.81
CA GLN A 264 13.54 14.83 19.98
C GLN A 264 14.47 14.90 21.19
N TYR A 265 15.19 13.81 21.46
CA TYR A 265 16.13 13.75 22.56
C TYR A 265 17.29 14.74 22.37
N ALA A 266 17.85 14.82 21.17
CA ALA A 266 18.92 15.74 20.85
C ALA A 266 18.49 17.20 21.10
N TYR A 267 17.34 17.61 20.59
CA TYR A 267 16.84 18.98 20.78
C TYR A 267 16.51 19.32 22.23
N LEU A 268 15.91 18.37 22.97
CA LEU A 268 15.62 18.56 24.41
C LEU A 268 16.87 18.76 25.27
N HIS A 269 18.00 18.18 24.86
CA HIS A 269 19.27 18.24 25.61
C HIS A 269 20.29 19.21 25.02
N GLY A 270 19.89 20.05 24.05
CA GLY A 270 20.77 21.03 23.42
C GLY A 270 21.91 20.42 22.61
N LEU A 271 21.74 19.18 22.13
CA LEU A 271 22.71 18.51 21.28
C LEU A 271 22.45 18.88 19.80
N HIS A 272 23.53 19.02 19.04
CA HIS A 272 23.45 19.38 17.62
C HIS A 272 23.54 18.13 16.73
N PRO A 273 22.49 17.76 15.96
CA PRO A 273 22.53 16.65 15.02
C PRO A 273 23.54 16.84 13.90
N VAL A 274 24.37 15.82 13.65
CA VAL A 274 25.43 15.83 12.61
C VAL A 274 25.03 14.91 11.44
N CYS A 275 24.74 13.65 11.72
CA CYS A 275 24.27 12.67 10.73
C CYS A 275 23.55 11.52 11.42
N MET A 276 22.72 10.77 10.67
CA MET A 276 21.94 9.65 11.20
C MET A 276 21.95 8.44 10.28
N ALA A 277 21.71 7.26 10.85
CA ALA A 277 21.41 6.05 10.10
C ALA A 277 20.48 5.13 10.89
N GLU A 278 19.64 4.38 10.18
CA GLU A 278 18.80 3.32 10.72
C GLU A 278 19.17 1.99 10.08
N PHE A 279 19.23 0.89 10.85
CA PHE A 279 19.53 -0.44 10.35
C PHE A 279 18.58 -1.50 10.91
N TRP A 280 18.40 -2.59 10.15
CA TRP A 280 17.55 -3.69 10.56
C TRP A 280 18.35 -4.78 11.26
N TRP A 281 17.81 -5.32 12.36
CA TRP A 281 18.35 -6.47 13.06
C TRP A 281 17.34 -7.63 13.03
N GLY A 282 17.80 -8.85 12.68
CA GLY A 282 17.01 -10.07 12.73
C GLY A 282 16.29 -10.43 11.43
N LYS A 283 15.22 -11.22 11.55
CA LYS A 283 14.47 -11.74 10.41
C LYS A 283 13.69 -10.65 9.67
N SER A 284 13.49 -10.86 8.36
CA SER A 284 12.66 -10.00 7.54
C SER A 284 11.19 -10.04 7.98
N PRO A 285 10.48 -8.90 8.04
CA PRO A 285 9.04 -8.91 8.25
C PRO A 285 8.30 -9.47 7.03
N LYS A 286 7.08 -9.99 7.26
CA LYS A 286 6.27 -10.58 6.17
C LYS A 286 5.81 -9.58 5.11
N THR A 287 5.77 -8.30 5.46
CA THR A 287 5.22 -7.23 4.61
C THR A 287 6.23 -6.55 3.71
N GLU A 288 7.51 -6.68 4.00
CA GLU A 288 8.60 -6.09 3.21
C GLU A 288 9.90 -6.86 3.44
N ILE A 289 10.79 -6.90 2.44
CA ILE A 289 12.07 -7.59 2.55
C ILE A 289 13.05 -6.66 3.27
N ARG A 290 13.64 -7.16 4.38
CA ARG A 290 14.70 -6.49 5.13
C ARG A 290 15.80 -7.47 5.51
N HIS A 291 17.04 -7.11 5.26
CA HIS A 291 18.20 -7.93 5.57
C HIS A 291 18.84 -7.50 6.89
N HIS A 292 19.32 -8.48 7.62
CA HIS A 292 20.03 -8.26 8.88
C HIS A 292 21.25 -7.35 8.69
N LEU A 293 21.39 -6.35 9.56
CA LEU A 293 22.46 -5.32 9.57
C LEU A 293 22.49 -4.38 8.35
N HIS A 294 21.53 -4.48 7.42
CA HIS A 294 21.42 -3.51 6.33
C HIS A 294 20.77 -2.22 6.78
N TYR A 295 21.20 -1.11 6.18
CA TYR A 295 20.71 0.23 6.46
C TYR A 295 19.48 0.54 5.63
N TYR A 296 18.54 1.29 6.22
CA TYR A 296 17.26 1.60 5.61
C TYR A 296 16.89 3.06 5.82
N PRO A 297 16.30 3.73 4.83
CA PRO A 297 15.77 5.07 5.02
C PRO A 297 14.57 5.07 5.98
N ALA A 298 14.30 6.23 6.59
CA ALA A 298 13.12 6.45 7.39
C ALA A 298 11.84 6.22 6.59
N CYS A 299 10.79 5.68 7.22
CA CYS A 299 9.56 5.35 6.52
C CYS A 299 8.83 6.61 6.03
N ARG A 300 8.25 6.54 4.83
CA ARG A 300 7.56 7.69 4.22
C ARG A 300 6.13 7.89 4.75
N SER A 301 5.49 6.85 5.26
CA SER A 301 4.08 6.92 5.71
C SER A 301 3.91 7.51 7.11
N LYS A 302 4.79 7.16 8.06
CA LYS A 302 4.71 7.61 9.45
C LYS A 302 5.71 8.72 9.75
N CYS A 303 6.97 8.54 9.33
CA CYS A 303 8.06 9.43 9.71
C CYS A 303 8.16 10.68 8.84
N LYS A 304 7.79 10.62 7.54
CA LYS A 304 7.99 11.77 6.65
C LYS A 304 7.31 13.06 7.12
N PRO A 305 6.01 13.08 7.49
CA PRO A 305 5.41 14.30 7.99
C PRO A 305 6.08 14.82 9.27
N ILE A 306 6.41 13.92 10.19
CA ILE A 306 7.06 14.25 11.47
C ILE A 306 8.46 14.83 11.23
N LEU A 307 9.29 14.16 10.45
CA LEU A 307 10.65 14.60 10.16
C LEU A 307 10.66 15.88 9.31
N THR A 308 9.68 16.10 8.44
CA THR A 308 9.54 17.37 7.72
C THR A 308 9.40 18.56 8.68
N HIS A 309 8.69 18.39 9.81
CA HIS A 309 8.64 19.38 10.88
C HIS A 309 9.95 19.42 11.66
N MET A 310 10.46 18.28 12.13
CA MET A 310 11.60 18.22 13.04
C MET A 310 12.93 18.70 12.42
N LEU A 311 13.08 18.58 11.11
CA LEU A 311 14.26 19.02 10.36
C LEU A 311 14.28 20.53 10.04
N GLN A 312 13.18 21.25 10.29
CA GLN A 312 13.17 22.70 10.08
C GLN A 312 14.19 23.39 10.99
N GLY A 313 15.09 24.12 10.38
CA GLY A 313 16.23 24.78 11.07
C GLY A 313 17.56 24.06 10.94
N LEU A 314 17.58 22.79 10.46
CA LEU A 314 18.82 22.11 10.10
C LEU A 314 19.17 22.36 8.62
N ASN A 315 20.49 22.43 8.33
CA ASN A 315 21.00 22.37 6.96
C ASN A 315 21.04 20.89 6.52
N VAL A 316 19.99 20.44 5.81
CA VAL A 316 19.81 19.04 5.42
C VAL A 316 20.26 18.84 3.98
N ASP A 317 20.81 17.67 3.65
CA ASP A 317 21.11 17.28 2.28
C ASP A 317 19.84 17.39 1.39
N ALA A 318 20.03 17.77 0.14
CA ALA A 318 18.94 17.77 -0.83
C ALA A 318 18.43 16.34 -1.08
N ASP A 319 17.13 16.19 -1.36
CA ASP A 319 16.63 14.90 -1.86
C ASP A 319 17.32 14.58 -3.20
N PRO A 320 18.11 13.50 -3.29
CA PRO A 320 18.80 13.16 -4.55
C PRO A 320 17.86 12.96 -5.73
N HIS A 321 16.56 12.75 -5.45
CA HIS A 321 15.53 12.62 -6.47
C HIS A 321 14.75 13.91 -6.73
N ASP A 322 15.13 15.01 -6.10
CA ASP A 322 14.51 16.32 -6.30
C ASP A 322 15.15 17.06 -7.50
N THR A 323 15.15 16.39 -8.65
CA THR A 323 15.46 17.05 -9.93
C THR A 323 14.38 18.08 -10.21
N ALA A 324 14.78 19.24 -10.72
CA ALA A 324 13.98 20.44 -10.92
C ALA A 324 12.52 20.18 -11.31
N ALA A 325 11.59 20.80 -10.58
CA ALA A 325 10.16 20.72 -10.85
C ALA A 325 9.85 21.29 -12.24
N GLY A 326 9.46 20.43 -13.17
CA GLY A 326 8.74 20.86 -14.35
C GLY A 326 7.33 21.28 -13.94
N SER A 327 7.02 22.56 -13.94
CA SER A 327 5.63 23.02 -13.97
C SER A 327 5.10 22.77 -15.38
N CYS A 328 4.03 22.01 -15.52
CA CYS A 328 3.34 21.85 -16.79
C CYS A 328 2.12 22.75 -16.78
N GLU A 329 2.13 23.75 -17.65
CA GLU A 329 0.98 24.66 -17.76
C GLU A 329 -0.19 23.98 -18.49
N ASP A 330 0.06 23.07 -19.44
CA ASP A 330 -0.97 22.35 -20.21
C ASP A 330 -0.64 20.88 -20.45
N LEU A 331 -1.61 19.98 -20.20
CA LEU A 331 -1.55 18.57 -20.57
C LEU A 331 -2.10 18.37 -22.00
N HIS A 332 -1.30 17.78 -22.88
CA HIS A 332 -1.77 17.41 -24.20
C HIS A 332 -2.76 16.22 -24.13
N ILE A 333 -4.03 16.47 -24.48
CA ILE A 333 -5.07 15.45 -24.55
C ILE A 333 -5.03 14.82 -25.94
N VAL A 334 -4.76 13.51 -26.00
CA VAL A 334 -4.71 12.74 -27.24
C VAL A 334 -6.10 12.24 -27.65
N TYR A 335 -6.92 11.86 -26.64
CA TYR A 335 -8.29 11.42 -26.82
C TYR A 335 -9.12 11.71 -25.57
N GLU A 336 -10.38 12.07 -25.78
CA GLU A 336 -11.34 12.26 -24.69
C GLU A 336 -12.75 11.97 -25.16
N ASP A 337 -13.52 11.27 -24.32
CA ASP A 337 -14.96 11.09 -24.44
C ASP A 337 -15.65 11.15 -23.07
N GLU A 338 -16.90 10.69 -22.95
CA GLU A 338 -17.65 10.67 -21.69
C GLU A 338 -17.09 9.70 -20.65
N SER A 339 -16.34 8.68 -21.06
CA SER A 339 -15.89 7.57 -20.23
C SER A 339 -14.42 7.64 -19.83
N LEU A 340 -13.56 8.15 -20.68
CA LEU A 340 -12.11 8.16 -20.45
C LEU A 340 -11.41 9.36 -21.10
N ILE A 341 -10.18 9.61 -20.63
CA ILE A 341 -9.23 10.57 -21.21
C ILE A 341 -7.93 9.82 -21.46
N VAL A 342 -7.29 10.08 -22.59
CA VAL A 342 -5.90 9.65 -22.82
C VAL A 342 -5.05 10.90 -23.02
N VAL A 343 -4.06 11.07 -22.15
CA VAL A 343 -3.14 12.20 -22.18
C VAL A 343 -1.75 11.75 -22.62
N ASP A 344 -1.00 12.65 -23.24
CA ASP A 344 0.44 12.52 -23.43
C ASP A 344 1.14 13.17 -22.24
N LYS A 345 1.50 12.34 -21.25
CA LYS A 345 2.13 12.79 -20.01
C LYS A 345 3.56 13.30 -20.29
N PRO A 346 3.93 14.52 -19.97
CA PRO A 346 5.31 14.95 -20.02
C PRO A 346 6.19 14.24 -18.97
N ALA A 347 7.50 14.18 -19.21
CA ALA A 347 8.46 13.73 -18.22
C ALA A 347 8.51 14.71 -17.03
N GLY A 348 8.78 14.20 -15.80
CA GLY A 348 8.90 15.02 -14.60
C GLY A 348 7.61 15.18 -13.79
N ILE A 349 6.44 14.77 -14.32
CA ILE A 349 5.13 14.84 -13.66
C ILE A 349 4.70 13.46 -13.17
N LEU A 350 4.03 13.41 -12.02
CA LEU A 350 3.47 12.18 -11.48
C LEU A 350 2.20 11.75 -12.25
N SER A 351 1.95 10.44 -12.37
CA SER A 351 0.69 9.93 -12.91
C SER A 351 -0.48 10.13 -11.94
N VAL A 352 -0.25 9.93 -10.65
CA VAL A 352 -1.21 10.08 -9.54
C VAL A 352 -0.59 10.91 -8.43
N PRO A 353 -1.41 11.57 -7.57
CA PRO A 353 -0.89 12.25 -6.39
C PRO A 353 0.00 11.33 -5.57
N GLY A 354 1.19 11.77 -5.25
CA GLY A 354 2.20 11.04 -4.49
C GLY A 354 2.48 11.69 -3.14
N ASN A 355 3.43 11.13 -2.40
CA ASN A 355 3.89 11.66 -1.11
C ASN A 355 4.86 12.85 -1.24
N VAL A 356 5.11 13.34 -2.44
CA VAL A 356 5.93 14.54 -2.72
C VAL A 356 5.00 15.68 -3.12
N ALA A 357 5.37 16.91 -2.77
CA ALA A 357 4.65 18.12 -3.13
C ALA A 357 4.86 18.44 -4.63
N ARG A 358 4.44 17.52 -5.50
CA ARG A 358 4.50 17.65 -6.96
C ARG A 358 3.14 17.39 -7.55
N GLU A 359 2.78 18.18 -8.52
CA GLU A 359 1.54 18.07 -9.26
C GLU A 359 1.52 16.75 -10.07
N SER A 360 0.39 16.07 -10.08
CA SER A 360 0.15 14.88 -10.89
C SER A 360 -0.76 15.19 -12.07
N VAL A 361 -0.80 14.29 -13.06
CA VAL A 361 -1.77 14.35 -14.15
C VAL A 361 -3.20 14.46 -13.60
N VAL A 362 -3.52 13.73 -12.54
CA VAL A 362 -4.86 13.79 -11.91
C VAL A 362 -5.14 15.15 -11.29
N ASP A 363 -4.14 15.78 -10.65
CA ASP A 363 -4.31 17.10 -10.03
C ASP A 363 -4.54 18.16 -11.12
N ILE A 364 -3.76 18.13 -12.21
CA ILE A 364 -3.90 19.03 -13.35
C ILE A 364 -5.30 18.88 -13.98
N LEU A 365 -5.71 17.64 -14.31
CA LEU A 365 -7.00 17.37 -14.90
C LEU A 365 -8.18 17.81 -14.00
N ARG A 366 -8.05 17.65 -12.69
CA ARG A 366 -9.06 18.12 -11.73
C ARG A 366 -9.13 19.64 -11.66
N ARG A 367 -8.00 20.32 -11.65
CA ARG A 367 -7.91 21.79 -11.67
C ARG A 367 -8.59 22.36 -12.92
N GLU A 368 -8.29 21.81 -14.08
CA GLU A 368 -8.83 22.28 -15.36
C GLU A 368 -10.35 22.03 -15.49
N ARG A 369 -10.89 21.02 -14.81
CA ARG A 369 -12.30 20.59 -14.95
C ARG A 369 -13.18 20.92 -13.73
N GLY A 370 -12.76 21.79 -12.83
CA GLY A 370 -13.60 22.27 -11.71
C GLY A 370 -13.74 21.31 -10.54
N GLY A 371 -12.87 20.33 -10.36
CA GLY A 371 -12.56 19.69 -9.07
C GLY A 371 -13.45 18.53 -8.60
N SER A 372 -14.67 18.34 -9.11
CA SER A 372 -15.64 17.36 -8.55
C SER A 372 -15.74 16.01 -9.31
N GLN A 373 -15.01 15.84 -10.39
CA GLN A 373 -15.13 14.69 -11.28
C GLN A 373 -14.27 13.49 -10.82
N PHE A 374 -14.81 12.25 -10.93
CA PHE A 374 -14.02 11.05 -10.78
C PHE A 374 -12.99 10.95 -11.90
N LEU A 375 -11.71 11.00 -11.54
CA LEU A 375 -10.59 10.89 -12.48
C LEU A 375 -9.53 9.99 -11.84
N MET A 376 -9.32 8.80 -12.43
CA MET A 376 -8.36 7.81 -11.94
C MET A 376 -7.63 7.15 -13.10
N PRO A 377 -6.27 7.16 -13.12
CA PRO A 377 -5.50 6.48 -14.15
C PRO A 377 -5.68 4.96 -14.06
N ALA A 378 -5.86 4.32 -15.22
CA ALA A 378 -5.97 2.87 -15.34
C ALA A 378 -4.61 2.15 -15.19
N HIS A 379 -3.51 2.87 -15.39
CA HIS A 379 -2.13 2.42 -15.19
C HIS A 379 -1.24 3.58 -14.78
N ARG A 380 0.04 3.31 -14.55
CA ARG A 380 1.01 4.32 -14.13
C ARG A 380 2.18 4.36 -15.10
N LEU A 381 2.68 5.58 -15.33
CA LEU A 381 4.04 5.82 -15.83
C LEU A 381 4.90 6.35 -14.68
N ASP A 382 6.19 6.02 -14.70
CA ASP A 382 7.14 6.61 -13.76
C ASP A 382 7.21 8.13 -13.98
N MET A 383 7.60 8.88 -12.97
CA MET A 383 7.70 10.34 -13.05
C MET A 383 8.57 10.78 -14.22
N ALA A 384 9.73 10.15 -14.43
CA ALA A 384 10.65 10.47 -15.50
C ALA A 384 10.22 9.96 -16.89
N THR A 385 9.25 9.04 -16.97
CA THR A 385 8.73 8.48 -18.22
C THR A 385 7.65 9.39 -18.78
N SER A 386 7.73 9.69 -20.08
CA SER A 386 6.70 10.43 -20.82
C SER A 386 5.81 9.50 -21.63
N GLY A 387 4.70 10.02 -22.19
CA GLY A 387 3.83 9.34 -23.14
C GLY A 387 2.44 9.02 -22.65
N LEU A 388 1.76 8.12 -23.33
CA LEU A 388 0.32 7.87 -23.20
C LEU A 388 -0.06 7.31 -21.83
N LEU A 389 -1.01 8.01 -21.19
CA LEU A 389 -1.61 7.61 -19.90
C LEU A 389 -3.14 7.61 -20.04
N VAL A 390 -3.77 6.47 -19.75
CA VAL A 390 -5.23 6.30 -19.81
C VAL A 390 -5.86 6.61 -18.46
N VAL A 391 -6.82 7.54 -18.42
CA VAL A 391 -7.52 8.01 -17.22
C VAL A 391 -9.01 7.71 -17.36
N ALA A 392 -9.59 6.98 -16.41
CA ALA A 392 -11.02 6.66 -16.35
C ALA A 392 -11.81 7.79 -15.70
N LYS A 393 -13.02 8.07 -16.21
CA LYS A 393 -13.96 9.07 -15.67
C LYS A 393 -15.03 8.44 -14.73
N SER A 394 -15.00 7.13 -14.51
CA SER A 394 -15.89 6.44 -13.57
C SER A 394 -15.25 5.16 -13.03
N ASP A 395 -15.73 4.69 -11.87
CA ASP A 395 -15.26 3.47 -11.23
C ASP A 395 -15.56 2.21 -12.09
N THR A 396 -16.68 2.17 -12.80
CA THR A 396 -17.03 1.07 -13.70
C THR A 396 -16.05 0.98 -14.87
N VAL A 397 -15.71 2.11 -15.49
CA VAL A 397 -14.72 2.19 -16.57
C VAL A 397 -13.33 1.80 -16.05
N LEU A 398 -12.96 2.26 -14.86
CA LEU A 398 -11.69 1.92 -14.24
C LEU A 398 -11.54 0.41 -14.01
N ARG A 399 -12.58 -0.24 -13.47
CA ARG A 399 -12.57 -1.71 -13.25
C ARG A 399 -12.42 -2.47 -14.56
N ASN A 400 -13.15 -2.11 -15.59
CA ASN A 400 -13.03 -2.76 -16.91
C ASN A 400 -11.60 -2.60 -17.49
N LEU A 401 -11.03 -1.40 -17.44
CA LEU A 401 -9.65 -1.19 -17.88
C LEU A 401 -8.66 -2.00 -17.04
N HIS A 402 -8.82 -2.07 -15.72
CA HIS A 402 -7.98 -2.91 -14.84
C HIS A 402 -8.06 -4.40 -15.22
N GLU A 403 -9.25 -4.92 -15.56
CA GLU A 403 -9.43 -6.29 -16.04
C GLU A 403 -8.67 -6.52 -17.35
N GLN A 404 -8.70 -5.57 -18.28
CA GLN A 404 -7.95 -5.65 -19.53
C GLN A 404 -6.43 -5.63 -19.30
N PHE A 405 -5.93 -4.79 -18.37
CA PHE A 405 -4.51 -4.81 -17.97
C PHE A 405 -4.12 -6.12 -17.28
N ALA A 406 -4.97 -6.66 -16.41
CA ALA A 406 -4.74 -7.91 -15.68
C ALA A 406 -4.75 -9.14 -16.62
N SER A 407 -5.66 -9.18 -17.60
CA SER A 407 -5.76 -10.23 -18.62
C SER A 407 -4.75 -10.07 -19.75
N ARG A 408 -3.93 -9.00 -19.75
CA ARG A 408 -2.89 -8.70 -20.74
C ARG A 408 -3.43 -8.50 -22.17
N THR A 409 -4.65 -8.03 -22.30
CA THR A 409 -5.26 -7.70 -23.60
C THR A 409 -4.89 -6.28 -24.05
N VAL A 410 -4.32 -5.46 -23.16
CA VAL A 410 -3.78 -4.14 -23.48
C VAL A 410 -2.39 -4.28 -24.07
N GLU A 411 -2.21 -3.81 -25.30
CA GLU A 411 -0.89 -3.75 -25.94
C GLU A 411 -0.23 -2.40 -25.66
N LYS A 412 1.07 -2.42 -25.41
CA LYS A 412 1.86 -1.22 -25.10
C LYS A 412 3.17 -1.29 -25.84
N ARG A 413 3.59 -0.16 -26.39
CA ARG A 413 4.91 0.00 -26.98
C ARG A 413 5.57 1.26 -26.43
N TYR A 414 6.80 1.09 -26.00
CA TYR A 414 7.65 2.18 -25.52
C TYR A 414 8.83 2.33 -26.44
N ARG A 415 9.24 3.57 -26.66
CA ARG A 415 10.48 3.91 -27.34
C ARG A 415 11.49 4.38 -26.31
N ALA A 416 12.72 3.92 -26.43
CA ALA A 416 13.81 4.37 -25.57
C ALA A 416 15.09 4.58 -26.37
N ILE A 417 15.97 5.43 -25.83
CA ILE A 417 17.36 5.56 -26.28
C ILE A 417 18.24 5.01 -25.14
N LEU A 418 19.07 4.03 -25.46
CA LEU A 418 20.03 3.45 -24.52
C LEU A 418 21.36 4.23 -24.58
N ASP A 419 22.01 4.34 -23.42
CA ASP A 419 23.32 4.97 -23.25
C ASP A 419 24.44 3.96 -23.56
N GLY A 420 24.50 3.51 -24.81
CA GLY A 420 25.43 2.49 -25.26
C GLY A 420 24.86 1.59 -26.36
N ILE A 421 25.64 0.59 -26.75
CA ILE A 421 25.29 -0.43 -27.73
C ILE A 421 25.21 -1.78 -26.98
N PRO A 422 24.02 -2.38 -26.81
CA PRO A 422 23.88 -3.65 -26.10
C PRO A 422 24.49 -4.81 -26.89
N HIS A 423 25.20 -5.71 -26.22
CA HIS A 423 25.65 -6.97 -26.79
C HIS A 423 24.50 -8.00 -26.78
N ALA A 424 23.47 -7.74 -27.59
CA ALA A 424 22.26 -8.53 -27.63
C ALA A 424 21.75 -8.69 -29.07
N PRO A 425 20.97 -9.74 -29.38
CA PRO A 425 20.29 -9.86 -30.68
C PRO A 425 19.41 -8.66 -30.97
N ARG A 426 19.15 -8.39 -32.27
CA ARG A 426 18.29 -7.30 -32.68
C ARG A 426 16.88 -7.35 -32.08
N GLN A 427 16.37 -8.55 -31.79
CA GLN A 427 15.10 -8.79 -31.12
C GLN A 427 15.27 -9.86 -30.05
N GLY A 428 14.53 -9.74 -28.94
CA GLY A 428 14.58 -10.72 -27.87
C GLY A 428 13.52 -10.50 -26.80
N THR A 429 13.62 -11.31 -25.75
CA THR A 429 12.74 -11.25 -24.58
C THR A 429 13.56 -11.33 -23.30
N ILE A 430 13.34 -10.37 -22.40
CA ILE A 430 13.96 -10.29 -21.09
C ILE A 430 12.95 -10.79 -20.06
N ARG A 431 13.36 -11.77 -19.24
CA ARG A 431 12.55 -12.35 -18.14
C ARG A 431 13.34 -12.30 -16.86
N LEU A 432 13.22 -11.19 -16.14
CA LEU A 432 13.91 -10.96 -14.88
C LEU A 432 12.88 -10.57 -13.81
N PRO A 433 12.68 -11.38 -12.76
CA PRO A 433 11.73 -11.07 -11.71
C PRO A 433 12.20 -9.86 -10.88
N LEU A 434 11.28 -8.97 -10.52
CA LEU A 434 11.59 -7.70 -9.89
C LEU A 434 10.99 -7.58 -8.48
N ALA A 435 11.79 -7.05 -7.56
CA ALA A 435 11.39 -6.65 -6.22
C ALA A 435 11.82 -5.21 -5.94
N ALA A 436 11.16 -4.55 -4.99
CA ALA A 436 11.63 -3.26 -4.51
C ALA A 436 12.96 -3.44 -3.79
N ASP A 437 13.95 -2.58 -4.09
CA ASP A 437 15.19 -2.56 -3.34
C ASP A 437 14.88 -2.15 -1.88
N PRO A 438 15.16 -3.00 -0.91
CA PRO A 438 14.89 -2.68 0.48
C PRO A 438 15.82 -1.62 1.06
N THR A 439 16.97 -1.39 0.42
CA THR A 439 18.02 -0.48 0.88
C THR A 439 18.00 0.86 0.17
N ASP A 440 17.51 0.92 -1.07
CA ASP A 440 17.54 2.10 -1.92
C ASP A 440 16.19 2.32 -2.65
N ARG A 441 15.16 2.76 -1.93
CA ARG A 441 13.88 3.15 -2.56
C ARG A 441 13.99 4.53 -3.23
N PRO A 442 13.45 4.69 -4.46
CA PRO A 442 12.44 3.83 -5.11
C PRO A 442 13.00 2.74 -6.05
N ARG A 443 14.28 2.41 -6.01
CA ARG A 443 14.86 1.40 -6.90
C ARG A 443 14.15 0.06 -6.83
N GLN A 444 14.20 -0.66 -7.93
CA GLN A 444 13.84 -2.07 -8.05
C GLN A 444 15.10 -2.88 -8.37
N VAL A 445 15.14 -4.12 -7.93
CA VAL A 445 16.24 -5.05 -8.17
C VAL A 445 15.72 -6.35 -8.77
N VAL A 446 16.60 -7.07 -9.47
CA VAL A 446 16.31 -8.44 -9.89
C VAL A 446 16.46 -9.35 -8.67
N ASP A 447 15.38 -10.02 -8.30
CA ASP A 447 15.33 -10.96 -7.17
C ASP A 447 14.71 -12.28 -7.64
N GLN A 448 15.52 -13.32 -7.75
CA GLN A 448 15.11 -14.63 -8.26
C GLN A 448 14.22 -15.40 -7.28
N GLU A 449 14.32 -15.12 -5.98
CA GLU A 449 13.56 -15.86 -4.95
C GLU A 449 12.23 -15.21 -4.61
N HIS A 450 12.20 -13.87 -4.49
CA HIS A 450 11.03 -13.13 -3.98
C HIS A 450 10.47 -12.15 -5.00
N GLY A 451 11.15 -11.95 -6.14
CA GLY A 451 10.76 -11.01 -7.18
C GLY A 451 9.46 -11.44 -7.89
N LYS A 452 8.67 -10.44 -8.25
CA LYS A 452 7.46 -10.67 -9.07
C LYS A 452 7.87 -10.90 -10.52
N PRO A 453 7.37 -11.95 -11.20
CA PRO A 453 7.70 -12.20 -12.61
C PRO A 453 7.45 -10.95 -13.48
N ALA A 454 8.45 -10.65 -14.31
CA ALA A 454 8.39 -9.53 -15.25
C ALA A 454 8.94 -9.98 -16.61
N GLU A 455 8.27 -9.57 -17.69
CA GLU A 455 8.61 -9.96 -19.06
C GLU A 455 8.48 -8.75 -19.99
N THR A 456 9.54 -8.50 -20.78
CA THR A 456 9.62 -7.43 -21.79
C THR A 456 10.20 -8.00 -23.08
N ARG A 457 9.48 -7.86 -24.20
CA ARG A 457 10.04 -8.05 -25.53
C ARG A 457 10.68 -6.76 -26.01
N TYR A 458 11.71 -6.86 -26.83
CA TYR A 458 12.39 -5.69 -27.37
C TYR A 458 12.80 -5.88 -28.83
N GLU A 459 12.98 -4.75 -29.53
CA GLU A 459 13.50 -4.66 -30.88
C GLU A 459 14.43 -3.45 -31.01
N ILE A 460 15.69 -3.68 -31.39
CA ILE A 460 16.67 -2.63 -31.69
C ILE A 460 16.36 -2.08 -33.08
N ILE A 461 16.09 -0.78 -33.14
CA ILE A 461 15.74 -0.09 -34.39
C ILE A 461 16.98 0.41 -35.11
N SER A 462 17.80 1.19 -34.41
CA SER A 462 19.00 1.82 -34.96
C SER A 462 20.08 2.01 -33.91
N THR A 463 21.31 2.17 -34.36
CA THR A 463 22.46 2.55 -33.53
C THR A 463 23.21 3.69 -34.21
N ALA A 464 23.44 4.79 -33.51
CA ALA A 464 24.21 5.94 -33.99
C ALA A 464 24.92 6.63 -32.80
N ASP A 465 26.09 7.16 -33.01
CA ASP A 465 26.87 7.95 -32.03
C ASP A 465 27.04 7.23 -30.66
N GLY A 466 27.27 5.91 -30.69
CA GLY A 466 27.44 5.11 -29.48
C GLY A 466 26.15 4.90 -28.67
N LYS A 467 24.98 5.22 -29.21
CA LYS A 467 23.66 5.05 -28.59
C LYS A 467 22.78 4.10 -29.40
N THR A 468 21.73 3.58 -28.79
CA THR A 468 20.81 2.63 -29.43
C THR A 468 19.37 3.07 -29.25
N GLU A 469 18.65 3.19 -30.36
CA GLU A 469 17.20 3.35 -30.35
C GLU A 469 16.53 1.97 -30.31
N ILE A 470 15.59 1.79 -29.36
CA ILE A 470 14.95 0.50 -29.08
C ILE A 470 13.45 0.65 -28.84
N LEU A 471 12.68 -0.32 -29.33
CA LEU A 471 11.27 -0.50 -28.96
C LEU A 471 11.16 -1.58 -27.89
N LEU A 472 10.35 -1.31 -26.88
CA LEU A 472 10.12 -2.16 -25.72
C LEU A 472 8.62 -2.47 -25.61
N TYR A 473 8.28 -3.75 -25.52
CA TYR A 473 6.92 -4.25 -25.44
C TYR A 473 6.72 -4.98 -24.09
N PRO A 474 6.32 -4.27 -23.01
CA PRO A 474 6.15 -4.89 -21.70
C PRO A 474 4.87 -5.74 -21.64
N LEU A 475 5.03 -7.05 -21.46
CA LEU A 475 3.94 -8.00 -21.23
C LEU A 475 3.42 -7.97 -19.79
N THR A 476 4.22 -7.47 -18.87
CA THR A 476 3.89 -7.18 -17.48
C THR A 476 4.09 -5.70 -17.20
N GLY A 477 3.64 -5.18 -16.05
CA GLY A 477 3.76 -3.77 -15.67
C GLY A 477 4.32 -3.61 -14.24
N ARG A 478 5.57 -4.05 -14.00
CA ARG A 478 6.21 -3.84 -12.70
C ARG A 478 6.84 -2.45 -12.64
N THR A 479 6.95 -1.91 -11.43
CA THR A 479 7.62 -0.62 -11.20
C THR A 479 9.03 -0.67 -11.78
N HIS A 480 9.44 0.36 -12.50
CA HIS A 480 10.73 0.49 -13.17
C HIS A 480 11.13 -0.67 -14.10
N GLN A 481 10.18 -1.52 -14.53
CA GLN A 481 10.49 -2.75 -15.26
C GLN A 481 11.41 -2.52 -16.46
N LEU A 482 11.07 -1.61 -17.36
CA LEU A 482 11.84 -1.36 -18.56
C LEU A 482 13.24 -0.82 -18.24
N ARG A 483 13.33 0.02 -17.23
CA ARG A 483 14.59 0.63 -16.77
C ARG A 483 15.55 -0.43 -16.24
N VAL A 484 15.07 -1.32 -15.35
CA VAL A 484 15.89 -2.44 -14.82
C VAL A 484 16.24 -3.44 -15.90
N HIS A 485 15.30 -3.83 -16.77
CA HIS A 485 15.54 -4.78 -17.84
C HIS A 485 16.59 -4.29 -18.84
N CYS A 486 16.65 -2.99 -19.11
CA CYS A 486 17.70 -2.40 -19.94
C CYS A 486 19.06 -2.34 -19.23
N ALA A 487 19.08 -1.96 -17.95
CA ALA A 487 20.32 -1.70 -17.21
C ALA A 487 21.00 -2.97 -16.64
N HIS A 488 20.21 -4.00 -16.26
CA HIS A 488 20.73 -5.19 -15.59
C HIS A 488 21.63 -6.04 -16.48
N ALA A 489 22.69 -6.63 -15.89
CA ALA A 489 23.67 -7.46 -16.62
C ALA A 489 23.04 -8.65 -17.35
N ASP A 490 22.05 -9.31 -16.75
CA ASP A 490 21.28 -10.41 -17.37
C ASP A 490 20.15 -9.91 -18.30
N GLY A 491 20.00 -8.61 -18.47
CA GLY A 491 19.10 -7.96 -19.43
C GLY A 491 19.88 -7.49 -20.66
N LEU A 492 19.84 -6.17 -20.94
CA LEU A 492 20.60 -5.57 -22.04
C LEU A 492 21.97 -5.03 -21.59
N ALA A 493 22.27 -5.00 -20.30
CA ALA A 493 23.48 -4.42 -19.71
C ALA A 493 23.76 -2.99 -20.19
N THR A 494 22.74 -2.26 -20.68
CA THR A 494 22.85 -0.93 -21.28
C THR A 494 21.68 -0.10 -20.76
N PRO A 495 21.91 0.85 -19.83
CA PRO A 495 20.84 1.64 -19.22
C PRO A 495 20.22 2.61 -20.23
N ILE A 496 19.02 3.08 -19.93
CA ILE A 496 18.34 4.12 -20.68
C ILE A 496 19.07 5.45 -20.47
N LEU A 497 19.30 6.19 -21.53
CA LEU A 497 19.96 7.49 -21.51
C LEU A 497 19.20 8.46 -20.58
N GLY A 498 19.93 9.11 -19.66
CA GLY A 498 19.37 10.04 -18.69
C GLY A 498 18.63 9.37 -17.53
N ASP A 499 18.74 8.04 -17.37
CA ASP A 499 18.20 7.35 -16.21
C ASP A 499 19.07 7.60 -14.98
N THR A 500 18.58 8.44 -14.06
CA THR A 500 19.30 8.82 -12.84
C THR A 500 19.34 7.73 -11.77
N LEU A 501 18.53 6.65 -11.92
CA LEU A 501 18.50 5.53 -10.94
C LEU A 501 19.36 4.35 -11.40
N TYR A 502 19.35 4.01 -12.68
CA TYR A 502 19.97 2.78 -13.18
C TYR A 502 21.09 3.04 -14.20
N GLY A 503 21.32 4.29 -14.57
CA GLY A 503 22.33 4.72 -15.52
C GLY A 503 23.12 5.93 -15.02
N HIS A 504 23.60 6.74 -15.97
CA HIS A 504 24.37 7.94 -15.68
C HIS A 504 23.52 9.21 -15.91
N PRO A 505 23.51 10.17 -14.96
CA PRO A 505 22.83 11.43 -15.14
C PRO A 505 23.48 12.22 -16.30
N THR A 506 22.69 12.66 -17.27
CA THR A 506 23.17 13.47 -18.40
C THR A 506 22.80 14.95 -18.29
N GLY A 507 22.19 15.37 -17.17
CA GLY A 507 21.67 16.72 -16.97
C GLY A 507 20.36 17.01 -17.73
N GLY A 508 19.84 16.05 -18.51
CA GLY A 508 18.60 16.12 -19.27
C GLY A 508 17.49 15.18 -18.77
N ARG A 509 16.44 15.01 -19.57
CA ARG A 509 15.35 14.07 -19.30
C ARG A 509 15.80 12.61 -19.49
N MET A 510 15.09 11.67 -18.90
CA MET A 510 15.20 10.26 -19.25
C MET A 510 14.53 9.99 -20.60
N TYR A 511 15.21 9.27 -21.48
CA TYR A 511 14.75 8.97 -22.84
C TYR A 511 13.94 7.67 -22.89
N LEU A 512 12.80 7.67 -22.19
CA LEU A 512 11.79 6.60 -22.21
C LEU A 512 10.40 7.21 -22.42
N HIS A 513 9.70 6.73 -23.45
CA HIS A 513 8.42 7.27 -23.89
C HIS A 513 7.41 6.16 -24.20
N ALA A 514 6.23 6.22 -23.60
CA ALA A 514 5.08 5.34 -23.89
C ALA A 514 4.40 5.83 -25.17
N GLU A 515 4.88 5.38 -26.34
CA GLU A 515 4.44 5.91 -27.62
C GLU A 515 3.12 5.34 -28.13
N TYR A 516 2.75 4.10 -27.74
CA TYR A 516 1.56 3.43 -28.23
C TYR A 516 0.84 2.67 -27.14
N VAL A 517 -0.49 2.73 -27.17
CA VAL A 517 -1.37 1.90 -26.33
C VAL A 517 -2.58 1.45 -27.15
N SER A 518 -2.95 0.17 -27.03
CA SER A 518 -4.16 -0.37 -27.62
C SER A 518 -4.95 -1.18 -26.58
N PHE A 519 -6.26 -0.91 -26.51
CA PHE A 519 -7.20 -1.54 -25.58
C PHE A 519 -8.62 -1.54 -26.16
N HIS A 520 -9.55 -2.29 -25.56
CA HIS A 520 -10.96 -2.21 -25.93
C HIS A 520 -11.65 -1.10 -25.12
N HIS A 521 -12.36 -0.23 -25.82
CA HIS A 521 -13.11 0.83 -25.16
C HIS A 521 -14.15 0.27 -24.19
N PRO A 522 -14.15 0.65 -22.90
CA PRO A 522 -14.91 -0.02 -21.83
C PRO A 522 -16.43 -0.08 -22.04
N LEU A 523 -17.01 0.90 -22.73
CA LEU A 523 -18.46 0.95 -22.96
C LEU A 523 -18.85 0.40 -24.34
N THR A 524 -18.07 0.67 -25.38
CA THR A 524 -18.44 0.31 -26.77
C THR A 524 -17.84 -1.01 -27.23
N GLY A 525 -16.83 -1.53 -26.52
CA GLY A 525 -16.07 -2.72 -26.93
C GLY A 525 -15.19 -2.51 -28.18
N LYS A 526 -15.20 -1.34 -28.78
CA LYS A 526 -14.38 -1.03 -29.96
C LYS A 526 -12.90 -1.01 -29.61
N ARG A 527 -12.05 -1.60 -30.45
CA ARG A 527 -10.60 -1.51 -30.28
C ARG A 527 -10.13 -0.09 -30.51
N MET A 528 -9.43 0.46 -29.52
CA MET A 528 -8.78 1.74 -29.56
C MET A 528 -7.29 1.54 -29.81
N GLU A 529 -6.70 2.31 -30.70
CA GLU A 529 -5.28 2.33 -31.00
C GLU A 529 -4.84 3.78 -31.02
N LEU A 530 -3.94 4.15 -30.10
CA LEU A 530 -3.52 5.51 -29.88
C LEU A 530 -2.01 5.62 -29.91
N GLU A 531 -1.50 6.62 -30.60
CA GLU A 531 -0.06 6.92 -30.68
C GLU A 531 0.20 8.36 -30.21
N SER A 532 1.27 8.52 -29.45
CA SER A 532 1.80 9.84 -29.10
C SER A 532 2.65 10.40 -30.24
N ARG A 533 2.45 11.69 -30.56
CA ARG A 533 3.21 12.39 -31.60
C ARG A 533 4.60 12.85 -31.13
N GLY A 534 4.88 12.77 -29.83
CA GLY A 534 6.15 13.20 -29.20
C GLY A 534 7.28 12.16 -29.31
N GLY A 535 7.58 11.66 -30.51
CA GLY A 535 8.58 10.62 -30.71
C GLY A 535 9.98 10.99 -30.19
N LEU A 536 10.66 10.03 -29.55
CA LEU A 536 12.11 10.07 -29.31
C LEU A 536 12.79 9.46 -30.53
N HIS A 537 13.71 10.20 -31.17
CA HIS A 537 14.56 9.69 -32.25
C HIS A 537 16.02 10.02 -31.93
N LEU A 538 16.95 9.19 -32.38
CA LEU A 538 18.39 9.45 -32.38
C LEU A 538 18.74 10.57 -33.37
#